data_17cf96ccc234b01932f4bd07fe4624d4
#
_entry.id   17cf96ccc234b01932f4bd07fe4624d4
#
_cell.length_a   1.000
_cell.length_b   1.000
_cell.length_c   1.000
_cell.angle_alpha   90.00
_cell.angle_beta   90.00
_cell.angle_gamma   90.00
#
_symmetry.space_group_name_H-M   'P 1'
#
loop_
_entity.id
_entity.type
_entity.pdbx_description
1 polymer ?
#
loop_
_entity_poly.entity_id
_entity_poly.type
_entity_poly.pdbx_seq_one_letter_code
_entity_poly.pdbx_strand_id
1 'polypeptide(L)'
;CNTAIECIDKLRDTMQSHERCSVVEVMGRRAGHLALQVGCAVGATAICLPERQLDFDTEIVERMRIGRIKGRNHHIIIVAEGYGSAQDVADQIHEATGIDTRVTILGHIQRGGSPSAMDRVMATRMGYAAVRALMEGKTNRVVVSDNNIVTDIDIEEGLAQSKDLNQCLFEAQQTVAI
;
A
#
# COMPACT_ATOMS: atom_id res chain seq x y z
N CYS A 1 -3.54 4.59 -4.97
CA CYS A 1 -2.64 3.49 -5.41
C CYS A 1 -1.98 3.81 -6.76
N ASN A 2 -2.73 4.14 -7.81
CA ASN A 2 -2.17 4.36 -9.15
C ASN A 2 -1.05 5.41 -9.18
N THR A 3 -1.23 6.55 -8.49
CA THR A 3 -0.19 7.57 -8.38
C THR A 3 1.09 7.05 -7.72
N ALA A 4 0.95 6.25 -6.65
CA ALA A 4 2.09 5.64 -5.98
C ALA A 4 2.82 4.64 -6.90
N ILE A 5 2.07 3.80 -7.61
CA ILE A 5 2.62 2.83 -8.59
C ILE A 5 3.39 3.57 -9.68
N GLU A 6 2.80 4.63 -10.26
CA GLU A 6 3.46 5.44 -11.30
C GLU A 6 4.78 6.06 -10.80
N CYS A 7 4.82 6.54 -9.56
CA CYS A 7 6.05 7.06 -8.96
C CYS A 7 7.11 5.97 -8.78
N ILE A 8 6.69 4.79 -8.31
CA ILE A 8 7.60 3.66 -8.06
C ILE A 8 8.14 3.10 -9.37
N ASP A 9 7.35 3.04 -10.44
CA ASP A 9 7.82 2.62 -11.75
C ASP A 9 8.92 3.55 -12.28
N LYS A 10 8.76 4.87 -12.12
CA LYS A 10 9.82 5.84 -12.46
C LYS A 10 11.09 5.65 -11.63
N LEU A 11 10.96 5.30 -10.34
CA LEU A 11 12.11 4.96 -9.49
C LEU A 11 12.78 3.67 -9.97
N ARG A 12 12.00 2.66 -10.35
CA ARG A 12 12.50 1.37 -10.86
C ARG A 12 13.37 1.56 -12.10
N ASP A 13 12.95 2.39 -13.05
CA ASP A 13 13.72 2.67 -14.27
C ASP A 13 15.12 3.20 -13.94
N THR A 14 15.25 3.99 -12.89
CA THR A 14 16.55 4.54 -12.46
C THR A 14 17.43 3.54 -11.70
N MET A 15 16.86 2.46 -11.18
CA MET A 15 17.56 1.47 -10.36
C MET A 15 18.13 0.29 -11.17
N GLN A 16 17.68 0.09 -12.40
CA GLN A 16 18.03 -1.08 -13.21
C GLN A 16 19.53 -1.21 -13.51
N SER A 17 20.27 -0.10 -13.47
CA SER A 17 21.70 -0.06 -13.81
C SER A 17 22.64 -0.35 -12.63
N HIS A 18 22.14 -0.47 -11.39
CA HIS A 18 22.96 -0.62 -10.19
C HIS A 18 22.28 -1.57 -9.19
N GLU A 19 23.09 -2.28 -8.39
CA GLU A 19 22.59 -3.04 -7.24
C GLU A 19 22.13 -2.07 -6.17
N ARG A 20 20.81 -1.89 -6.03
CA ARG A 20 20.22 -0.91 -5.12
C ARG A 20 18.95 -1.44 -4.46
N CYS A 21 18.69 -0.93 -3.25
CA CYS A 21 17.43 -1.06 -2.57
C CYS A 21 16.73 0.31 -2.52
N SER A 22 15.46 0.33 -2.90
CA SER A 22 14.59 1.51 -2.73
C SER A 22 13.57 1.24 -1.64
N VAL A 23 13.59 2.03 -0.60
CA VAL A 23 12.59 2.07 0.46
C VAL A 23 11.63 3.19 0.15
N VAL A 24 10.36 2.84 -0.09
CA VAL A 24 9.33 3.82 -0.49
C VAL A 24 8.26 3.90 0.57
N GLU A 25 8.13 5.07 1.19
CA GLU A 25 7.07 5.34 2.14
C GLU A 25 5.80 5.77 1.41
N VAL A 26 4.69 5.12 1.77
CA VAL A 26 3.36 5.43 1.24
C VAL A 26 2.42 5.84 2.36
N MET A 27 1.48 6.73 2.04
CA MET A 27 0.46 7.21 2.95
C MET A 27 -0.49 6.08 3.37
N GLY A 28 -1.23 6.27 4.45
CA GLY A 28 -2.24 5.34 4.98
C GLY A 28 -2.56 5.62 6.45
N ARG A 29 -1.95 6.66 7.05
CA ARG A 29 -2.03 6.97 8.49
C ARG A 29 -1.60 5.75 9.32
N ARG A 30 -2.58 5.13 10.02
CA ARG A 30 -2.36 3.99 10.92
C ARG A 30 -2.71 2.66 10.26
N ALA A 31 -2.97 2.65 8.94
CA ALA A 31 -3.42 1.47 8.20
C ALA A 31 -2.51 1.18 7.00
N GLY A 32 -2.18 -0.08 6.80
CA GLY A 32 -1.31 -0.58 5.74
C GLY A 32 -2.02 -0.96 4.44
N HIS A 33 -3.32 -0.65 4.29
CA HIS A 33 -4.10 -1.06 3.11
C HIS A 33 -3.51 -0.57 1.78
N LEU A 34 -3.10 0.71 1.72
CA LEU A 34 -2.47 1.27 0.52
C LEU A 34 -1.09 0.64 0.28
N ALA A 35 -0.29 0.50 1.34
CA ALA A 35 1.02 -0.11 1.25
C ALA A 35 0.95 -1.56 0.73
N LEU A 36 -0.01 -2.34 1.21
CA LEU A 36 -0.23 -3.71 0.75
C LEU A 36 -0.61 -3.76 -0.74
N GLN A 37 -1.58 -2.94 -1.17
CA GLN A 37 -2.01 -2.91 -2.57
C GLN A 37 -0.88 -2.45 -3.50
N VAL A 38 -0.20 -1.36 -3.15
CA VAL A 38 0.92 -0.84 -3.92
C VAL A 38 2.06 -1.85 -3.96
N GLY A 39 2.44 -2.42 -2.81
CA GLY A 39 3.52 -3.40 -2.72
C GLY A 39 3.27 -4.66 -3.54
N CYS A 40 2.03 -5.17 -3.53
CA CYS A 40 1.63 -6.26 -4.42
C CYS A 40 1.74 -5.87 -5.90
N ALA A 41 1.19 -4.71 -6.28
CA ALA A 41 1.14 -4.28 -7.66
C ALA A 41 2.53 -4.05 -8.26
N VAL A 42 3.48 -3.55 -7.46
CA VAL A 42 4.86 -3.30 -7.93
C VAL A 42 5.80 -4.50 -7.71
N GLY A 43 5.33 -5.62 -7.15
CA GLY A 43 6.17 -6.77 -6.84
C GLY A 43 7.26 -6.44 -5.83
N ALA A 44 6.89 -5.77 -4.74
CA ALA A 44 7.83 -5.41 -3.69
C ALA A 44 8.46 -6.64 -3.04
N THR A 45 9.73 -6.55 -2.66
CA THR A 45 10.45 -7.61 -1.94
C THR A 45 9.86 -7.80 -0.54
N ALA A 46 9.51 -6.70 0.14
CA ALA A 46 8.82 -6.74 1.42
C ALA A 46 7.90 -5.52 1.59
N ILE A 47 6.93 -5.64 2.51
CA ILE A 47 5.98 -4.58 2.84
C ILE A 47 5.90 -4.46 4.36
N CYS A 48 6.29 -3.30 4.90
CA CYS A 48 6.21 -2.98 6.32
C CYS A 48 4.83 -2.38 6.64
N LEU A 49 4.05 -3.10 7.44
CA LEU A 49 2.65 -2.79 7.75
C LEU A 49 2.46 -2.56 9.25
N PRO A 50 1.71 -1.53 9.68
CA PRO A 50 1.48 -1.27 11.09
C PRO A 50 0.64 -2.35 11.80
N GLU A 51 -0.14 -3.13 11.06
CA GLU A 51 -1.01 -4.17 11.60
C GLU A 51 -0.27 -5.44 12.03
N ARG A 52 1.02 -5.55 11.69
CA ARG A 52 1.79 -6.75 12.00
C ARG A 52 3.24 -6.43 12.34
N GLN A 53 3.82 -7.30 13.16
CA GLN A 53 5.26 -7.30 13.39
C GLN A 53 5.96 -7.97 12.20
N LEU A 54 6.91 -7.26 11.61
CA LEU A 54 7.77 -7.77 10.54
C LEU A 54 8.98 -8.50 11.17
N ASP A 55 9.30 -9.69 10.67
CA ASP A 55 10.60 -10.30 10.92
C ASP A 55 11.61 -9.78 9.89
N PHE A 56 12.42 -8.83 10.34
CA PHE A 56 13.36 -8.12 9.47
C PHE A 56 14.36 -9.06 8.77
N ASP A 57 14.90 -10.04 9.50
CA ASP A 57 15.91 -10.93 8.97
C ASP A 57 15.35 -11.87 7.90
N THR A 58 14.20 -12.49 8.17
CA THR A 58 13.61 -13.46 7.24
C THR A 58 12.85 -12.78 6.10
N GLU A 59 12.15 -11.70 6.37
CA GLU A 59 11.26 -11.08 5.37
C GLU A 59 11.95 -10.01 4.51
N ILE A 60 13.07 -9.45 4.95
CA ILE A 60 13.84 -8.50 4.16
C ILE A 60 15.19 -9.07 3.77
N VAL A 61 16.07 -9.31 4.74
CA VAL A 61 17.48 -9.65 4.46
C VAL A 61 17.59 -10.95 3.67
N GLU A 62 16.92 -12.01 4.15
CA GLU A 62 16.98 -13.32 3.48
C GLU A 62 16.33 -13.30 2.09
N ARG A 63 15.23 -12.56 1.90
CA ARG A 63 14.61 -12.40 0.58
C ARG A 63 15.50 -11.64 -0.39
N MET A 64 16.19 -10.60 0.07
CA MET A 64 17.15 -9.88 -0.75
C MET A 64 18.31 -10.80 -1.14
N ARG A 65 18.81 -11.61 -0.21
CA ARG A 65 19.85 -12.61 -0.47
C ARG A 65 19.42 -13.67 -1.50
N ILE A 66 18.22 -14.23 -1.35
CA ILE A 66 17.65 -15.18 -2.31
C ILE A 66 17.44 -14.51 -3.68
N GLY A 67 16.91 -13.29 -3.69
CA GLY A 67 16.73 -12.52 -4.92
C GLY A 67 18.03 -12.34 -5.67
N ARG A 68 19.11 -11.98 -4.98
CA ARG A 68 20.45 -11.83 -5.56
C ARG A 68 20.96 -13.13 -6.18
N ILE A 69 20.79 -14.27 -5.50
CA ILE A 69 21.16 -15.60 -6.03
C ILE A 69 20.39 -15.89 -7.33
N LYS A 70 19.13 -15.44 -7.43
CA LYS A 70 18.29 -15.59 -8.62
C LYS A 70 18.53 -14.51 -9.70
N GLY A 71 19.54 -13.65 -9.53
CA GLY A 71 19.91 -12.60 -10.47
C GLY A 71 19.10 -11.31 -10.36
N ARG A 72 18.32 -11.12 -9.28
CA ARG A 72 17.63 -9.87 -8.98
C ARG A 72 18.59 -8.90 -8.31
N ASN A 73 18.94 -7.83 -8.99
CA ASN A 73 19.93 -6.84 -8.52
C ASN A 73 19.29 -5.60 -7.91
N HIS A 74 17.95 -5.49 -7.91
CA HIS A 74 17.24 -4.36 -7.34
C HIS A 74 16.09 -4.84 -6.45
N HIS A 75 15.89 -4.14 -5.35
CA HIS A 75 14.86 -4.45 -4.36
C HIS A 75 14.00 -3.22 -4.08
N ILE A 76 12.70 -3.44 -3.92
CA ILE A 76 11.75 -2.42 -3.53
C ILE A 76 11.13 -2.87 -2.21
N ILE A 77 11.22 -2.02 -1.19
CA ILE A 77 10.58 -2.21 0.10
C ILE A 77 9.54 -1.11 0.25
N ILE A 78 8.31 -1.48 0.51
CA ILE A 78 7.23 -0.53 0.76
C ILE A 78 7.03 -0.38 2.27
N VAL A 79 6.99 0.85 2.74
CA VAL A 79 6.78 1.18 4.15
C VAL A 79 5.48 1.99 4.26
N ALA A 80 4.51 1.49 5.02
CA ALA A 80 3.35 2.29 5.40
C ALA A 80 3.77 3.37 6.41
N GLU A 81 3.33 4.61 6.24
CA GLU A 81 3.68 5.73 7.15
C GLU A 81 3.36 5.44 8.63
N GLY A 82 2.40 4.55 8.89
CA GLY A 82 1.99 4.12 10.23
C GLY A 82 2.87 3.03 10.83
N TYR A 83 3.77 2.41 10.06
CA TYR A 83 4.69 1.39 10.54
C TYR A 83 5.86 1.99 11.33
N GLY A 84 6.44 3.06 10.84
CA GLY A 84 7.60 3.73 11.41
C GLY A 84 8.38 4.51 10.35
N SER A 85 9.60 4.89 10.69
CA SER A 85 10.46 5.68 9.80
C SER A 85 11.00 4.82 8.65
N ALA A 86 10.73 5.24 7.41
CA ALA A 86 11.32 4.63 6.23
C ALA A 86 12.85 4.78 6.20
N GLN A 87 13.39 5.85 6.83
CA GLN A 87 14.82 6.04 6.96
C GLN A 87 15.44 4.98 7.88
N ASP A 88 14.81 4.70 9.03
CA ASP A 88 15.31 3.68 9.97
C ASP A 88 15.33 2.29 9.32
N VAL A 89 14.29 1.97 8.52
CA VAL A 89 14.26 0.72 7.74
C VAL A 89 15.39 0.68 6.73
N ALA A 90 15.65 1.78 6.04
CA ALA A 90 16.74 1.86 5.06
C ALA A 90 18.12 1.72 5.69
N ASP A 91 18.33 2.35 6.84
CA ASP A 91 19.59 2.28 7.57
C ASP A 91 19.86 0.85 8.07
N GLN A 92 18.85 0.18 8.61
CA GLN A 92 18.94 -1.23 9.01
C GLN A 92 19.26 -2.15 7.83
N ILE A 93 18.63 -1.93 6.66
CA ILE A 93 18.94 -2.70 5.45
C ILE A 93 20.39 -2.48 5.02
N HIS A 94 20.84 -1.24 5.01
CA HIS A 94 22.22 -0.91 4.64
C HIS A 94 23.23 -1.56 5.60
N GLU A 95 23.00 -1.48 6.90
CA GLU A 95 23.86 -2.10 7.92
C GLU A 95 23.92 -3.63 7.77
N ALA A 96 22.77 -4.27 7.53
CA ALA A 96 22.68 -5.73 7.45
C ALA A 96 23.22 -6.30 6.13
N THR A 97 23.12 -5.57 5.02
CA THR A 97 23.38 -6.09 3.67
C THR A 97 24.53 -5.42 2.94
N GLY A 98 24.94 -4.22 3.34
CA GLY A 98 25.89 -3.38 2.61
C GLY A 98 25.35 -2.79 1.31
N ILE A 99 24.09 -3.02 0.94
CA ILE A 99 23.49 -2.54 -0.30
C ILE A 99 23.20 -1.03 -0.21
N ASP A 100 23.50 -0.26 -1.28
CA ASP A 100 23.12 1.16 -1.37
C ASP A 100 21.59 1.30 -1.30
N THR A 101 21.09 1.86 -0.22
CA THR A 101 19.66 1.96 0.06
C THR A 101 19.21 3.41 -0.01
N ARG A 102 18.17 3.69 -0.78
CA ARG A 102 17.61 5.03 -1.00
C ARG A 102 16.18 5.10 -0.50
N VAL A 103 15.87 6.18 0.19
CA VAL A 103 14.52 6.46 0.70
C VAL A 103 13.81 7.45 -0.21
N THR A 104 12.54 7.16 -0.48
CA THR A 104 11.62 8.07 -1.15
C THR A 104 10.32 8.13 -0.37
N ILE A 105 9.97 9.30 0.14
CA ILE A 105 8.70 9.55 0.82
C ILE A 105 7.77 10.20 -0.19
N LEU A 106 6.72 9.48 -0.62
CA LEU A 106 5.77 9.99 -1.61
C LEU A 106 4.91 11.12 -1.06
N GLY A 107 4.49 11.01 0.21
CA GLY A 107 3.72 12.05 0.87
C GLY A 107 2.48 12.50 0.06
N HIS A 108 2.23 13.79 0.05
CA HIS A 108 1.02 14.39 -0.53
C HIS A 108 0.86 14.23 -2.05
N ILE A 109 1.91 13.85 -2.79
CA ILE A 109 1.79 13.57 -4.23
C ILE A 109 0.78 12.44 -4.49
N GLN A 110 0.62 11.50 -3.54
CA GLN A 110 -0.36 10.41 -3.62
C GLN A 110 -1.83 10.90 -3.60
N ARG A 111 -2.09 12.12 -3.12
CA ARG A 111 -3.45 12.71 -3.11
C ARG A 111 -3.84 13.29 -4.47
N GLY A 112 -2.90 13.45 -5.38
CA GLY A 112 -3.12 13.89 -6.75
C GLY A 112 -3.39 12.75 -7.72
N GLY A 113 -3.52 13.11 -8.99
CA GLY A 113 -3.74 12.19 -10.09
C GLY A 113 -5.20 12.14 -10.54
N SER A 114 -5.41 11.49 -11.70
CA SER A 114 -6.75 11.30 -12.25
C SER A 114 -7.42 10.06 -11.66
N PRO A 115 -8.70 10.13 -11.25
CA PRO A 115 -9.42 8.95 -10.80
C PRO A 115 -9.53 7.93 -11.92
N SER A 116 -9.43 6.64 -11.55
CA SER A 116 -9.63 5.54 -12.48
C SER A 116 -11.09 5.41 -12.92
N ALA A 117 -11.36 4.57 -13.93
CA ALA A 117 -12.73 4.26 -14.32
C ALA A 117 -13.54 3.68 -13.16
N MET A 118 -12.92 2.81 -12.35
CA MET A 118 -13.58 2.22 -11.17
C MET A 118 -13.92 3.28 -10.11
N ASP A 119 -13.03 4.23 -9.83
CA ASP A 119 -13.29 5.34 -8.90
C ASP A 119 -14.50 6.16 -9.36
N ARG A 120 -14.55 6.50 -10.66
CA ARG A 120 -15.63 7.31 -11.24
C ARG A 120 -16.99 6.59 -11.18
N VAL A 121 -17.02 5.31 -11.56
CA VAL A 121 -18.24 4.49 -11.51
C VAL A 121 -18.73 4.35 -10.07
N MET A 122 -17.82 4.06 -9.13
CA MET A 122 -18.17 3.93 -7.73
C MET A 122 -18.67 5.26 -7.15
N ALA A 123 -18.02 6.38 -7.43
CA ALA A 123 -18.46 7.69 -7.00
C ALA A 123 -19.87 8.04 -7.53
N THR A 124 -20.17 7.70 -8.79
CA THR A 124 -21.50 7.89 -9.38
C THR A 124 -22.56 7.04 -8.66
N ARG A 125 -22.27 5.78 -8.40
CA ARG A 125 -23.20 4.87 -7.69
C ARG A 125 -23.45 5.33 -6.25
N MET A 126 -22.39 5.72 -5.53
CA MET A 126 -22.52 6.20 -4.15
C MET A 126 -23.27 7.54 -4.09
N GLY A 127 -23.00 8.47 -5.01
CA GLY A 127 -23.74 9.74 -5.11
C GLY A 127 -25.23 9.52 -5.38
N TYR A 128 -25.56 8.60 -6.31
CA TYR A 128 -26.95 8.23 -6.58
C TYR A 128 -27.63 7.64 -5.33
N ALA A 129 -26.96 6.74 -4.62
CA ALA A 129 -27.49 6.12 -3.40
C ALA A 129 -27.71 7.15 -2.29
N ALA A 130 -26.80 8.12 -2.13
CA ALA A 130 -26.93 9.19 -1.15
C ALA A 130 -28.16 10.08 -1.41
N VAL A 131 -28.38 10.48 -2.67
CA VAL A 131 -29.58 11.27 -3.05
C VAL A 131 -30.85 10.47 -2.83
N ARG A 132 -30.88 9.19 -3.17
CA ARG A 132 -32.01 8.31 -2.91
C ARG A 132 -32.34 8.21 -1.42
N ALA A 133 -31.35 8.03 -0.57
CA ALA A 133 -31.53 7.97 0.87
C ALA A 133 -32.18 9.25 1.41
N LEU A 134 -31.75 10.42 0.90
CA LEU A 134 -32.38 11.72 1.24
C LEU A 134 -33.84 11.80 0.77
N MET A 135 -34.14 11.34 -0.45
CA MET A 135 -35.51 11.33 -0.98
C MET A 135 -36.43 10.37 -0.19
N GLU A 136 -35.87 9.32 0.38
CA GLU A 136 -36.57 8.37 1.26
C GLU A 136 -36.71 8.90 2.70
N GLY A 137 -36.26 10.11 2.98
CA GLY A 137 -36.31 10.75 4.31
C GLY A 137 -35.32 10.18 5.32
N LYS A 138 -34.35 9.43 4.88
CA LYS A 138 -33.29 8.87 5.75
C LYS A 138 -32.36 9.97 6.22
N THR A 139 -32.06 9.97 7.52
CA THR A 139 -31.12 10.88 8.16
C THR A 139 -30.07 10.08 8.92
N ASN A 140 -28.96 10.72 9.25
CA ASN A 140 -27.87 10.10 10.03
C ASN A 140 -27.30 8.83 9.37
N ARG A 141 -27.17 8.83 8.02
CA ARG A 141 -26.69 7.70 7.23
C ARG A 141 -25.36 8.02 6.57
N VAL A 142 -24.53 7.02 6.41
CA VAL A 142 -23.33 7.03 5.57
C VAL A 142 -23.48 6.00 4.45
N VAL A 143 -23.19 6.41 3.23
CA VAL A 143 -23.17 5.49 2.08
C VAL A 143 -21.83 4.77 2.06
N VAL A 144 -21.90 3.45 2.02
CA VAL A 144 -20.74 2.56 2.03
C VAL A 144 -20.76 1.62 0.83
N SER A 145 -19.60 1.07 0.51
CA SER A 145 -19.46 0.01 -0.48
C SER A 145 -18.77 -1.18 0.14
N ASP A 146 -19.43 -2.32 0.11
CA ASP A 146 -18.87 -3.61 0.51
C ASP A 146 -19.04 -4.62 -0.62
N ASN A 147 -17.96 -5.33 -0.98
CA ASN A 147 -17.95 -6.31 -2.08
C ASN A 147 -18.64 -5.81 -3.36
N ASN A 148 -18.39 -4.54 -3.73
CA ASN A 148 -19.01 -3.87 -4.88
C ASN A 148 -20.53 -3.63 -4.75
N ILE A 149 -21.12 -3.84 -3.58
CA ILE A 149 -22.50 -3.50 -3.26
C ILE A 149 -22.51 -2.15 -2.56
N VAL A 150 -23.28 -1.19 -3.09
CA VAL A 150 -23.46 0.13 -2.47
C VAL A 150 -24.73 0.10 -1.64
N THR A 151 -24.60 0.45 -0.37
CA THR A 151 -25.71 0.52 0.61
C THR A 151 -25.52 1.72 1.52
N ASP A 152 -26.49 1.96 2.41
CA ASP A 152 -26.38 2.94 3.48
C ASP A 152 -26.50 2.27 4.84
N ILE A 153 -25.69 2.70 5.79
CA ILE A 153 -25.71 2.26 7.19
C ILE A 153 -25.82 3.46 8.14
N ASP A 154 -26.15 3.20 9.39
CA ASP A 154 -26.11 4.25 10.41
C ASP A 154 -24.68 4.82 10.55
N ILE A 155 -24.56 6.14 10.78
CA ILE A 155 -23.26 6.79 10.83
C ILE A 155 -22.43 6.33 12.04
N GLU A 156 -23.07 6.10 13.19
CA GLU A 156 -22.37 5.62 14.39
C GLU A 156 -21.90 4.18 14.22
N GLU A 157 -22.74 3.33 13.61
CA GLU A 157 -22.36 1.99 13.21
C GLU A 157 -21.18 2.00 12.24
N GLY A 158 -21.22 2.87 11.21
CA GLY A 158 -20.14 3.02 10.24
C GLY A 158 -18.83 3.49 10.85
N LEU A 159 -18.89 4.41 11.82
CA LEU A 159 -17.71 4.91 12.52
C LEU A 159 -17.10 3.88 13.49
N ALA A 160 -17.92 2.95 13.99
CA ALA A 160 -17.46 1.88 14.88
C ALA A 160 -16.79 0.71 14.12
N GLN A 161 -17.00 0.63 12.80
CA GLN A 161 -16.39 -0.42 11.98
C GLN A 161 -14.90 -0.19 11.75
N SER A 162 -14.13 -1.28 11.77
CA SER A 162 -12.73 -1.32 11.33
C SER A 162 -12.63 -2.20 10.07
N LYS A 163 -11.68 -1.89 9.23
CA LYS A 163 -11.37 -2.71 8.06
C LYS A 163 -10.12 -3.52 8.33
N ASP A 164 -10.26 -4.84 8.33
CA ASP A 164 -9.12 -5.74 8.47
C ASP A 164 -8.24 -5.73 7.22
N LEU A 165 -6.95 -6.02 7.42
CA LEU A 165 -6.02 -6.18 6.32
C LEU A 165 -6.48 -7.34 5.42
N ASN A 166 -6.36 -7.18 4.10
CA ASN A 166 -6.66 -8.26 3.17
C ASN A 166 -5.61 -9.37 3.28
N GLN A 167 -5.92 -10.38 4.09
CA GLN A 167 -5.02 -11.48 4.39
C GLN A 167 -4.65 -12.30 3.14
N CYS A 168 -5.62 -12.55 2.26
CA CYS A 168 -5.38 -13.29 1.02
C CYS A 168 -4.39 -12.55 0.10
N LEU A 169 -4.53 -11.22 -0.02
CA LEU A 169 -3.60 -10.40 -0.80
C LEU A 169 -2.20 -10.38 -0.16
N PHE A 170 -2.15 -10.35 1.17
CA PHE A 170 -0.88 -10.41 1.90
C PHE A 170 -0.17 -11.75 1.68
N GLU A 171 -0.87 -12.88 1.81
CA GLU A 171 -0.31 -14.22 1.57
C GLU A 171 0.17 -14.40 0.12
N ALA A 172 -0.60 -13.88 -0.86
CA ALA A 172 -0.18 -13.89 -2.25
C ALA A 172 1.13 -13.12 -2.44
N GLN A 173 1.25 -11.91 -1.87
CA GLN A 173 2.46 -11.11 -1.95
C GLN A 173 3.65 -11.84 -1.30
N GLN A 174 3.46 -12.45 -0.13
CA GLN A 174 4.51 -13.20 0.55
C GLN A 174 5.04 -14.36 -0.31
N THR A 175 4.16 -14.99 -1.08
CA THR A 175 4.50 -16.12 -1.94
C THR A 175 5.28 -15.70 -3.19
N VAL A 176 4.92 -14.56 -3.79
CA VAL A 176 5.52 -14.11 -5.07
C VAL A 176 6.73 -13.17 -4.89
N ALA A 177 7.00 -12.71 -3.67
CA ALA A 177 8.07 -11.76 -3.36
C ALA A 177 9.50 -12.33 -3.47
N ILE A 178 9.64 -13.64 -3.69
CA ILE A 178 10.92 -14.39 -3.69
C ILE A 178 11.48 -14.56 -5.11
#